data_43a226c80c0bf866219426294a0da21f
#
_entry.id   43a226c80c0bf866219426294a0da21f
#
_cell.length_a   1.000
_cell.length_b   1.000
_cell.length_c   1.000
_cell.angle_alpha   90.00
_cell.angle_beta   90.00
_cell.angle_gamma   90.00
#
_symmetry.space_group_name_H-M   'P 1'
#
loop_
_entity.id
_entity.type
_entity.pdbx_description
1 polymer ?
#
loop_
_entity_poly.entity_id
_entity_poly.type
_entity_poly.pdbx_seq_one_letter_code
_entity_poly.pdbx_strand_id
1 'polypeptide(L)'
;MNKFWTRFLPTFIKRQVEGRAYLQNVVGNTGWQFGDHLVRMTVGLVVGIWLARYLGPEQFGLFSYALALVGLFAALGSLGLDDIMVREIVRRPEARNEILGTSLLLRLFGGAVSLLAALGTVMVLRPDDDLSHWLVGIIAAGALFQAFHVIEFWFHSQVQAKYAVLARNSAFLFCSLLKIGLIVAGAQLIYFAWVALLEVMLGAAGLIIAYTLKSGSLRQWQARLKKAKKLLYDSWPLMLAGLVVMVYLRIDQVMLGEMAGHQEVGIYSVAVRMAEVWLFIPTALYWSVFPAIVEARATSEELFYERLQKFYNLTALTMYAVAVPVALLAHWLVPLLFGADYASGGLLLAVLIWANVFAGLEMARSSFLTVMNWTRIYLVTVTLGCLLNVGLNYWLIPIYGGMGAVIASLAAYWFAAHGSCFLFKPLHRTGGMLTRALFYPKIW
;
A
#
# COMPACT_ATOMS: atom_id res chain seq x y z
N MET A 1 -22.59 -0.40 -25.15
CA MET A 1 -21.65 -1.19 -24.35
C MET A 1 -22.41 -2.11 -23.39
N ASN A 2 -22.18 -3.41 -23.47
CA ASN A 2 -22.93 -4.42 -22.72
C ASN A 2 -22.70 -4.25 -21.20
N LYS A 3 -23.76 -3.91 -20.48
CA LYS A 3 -23.75 -3.61 -19.04
C LYS A 3 -23.89 -4.90 -18.21
N PHE A 4 -23.10 -5.93 -18.50
CA PHE A 4 -23.17 -7.22 -17.80
C PHE A 4 -23.00 -7.08 -16.27
N TRP A 5 -22.14 -6.16 -15.82
CA TRP A 5 -21.87 -5.94 -14.40
C TRP A 5 -23.02 -5.28 -13.62
N THR A 6 -23.96 -4.57 -14.29
CA THR A 6 -25.13 -3.97 -13.60
C THR A 6 -26.10 -5.04 -13.05
N ARG A 7 -25.98 -6.30 -13.50
CA ARG A 7 -26.78 -7.43 -12.98
C ARG A 7 -26.34 -7.85 -11.57
N PHE A 8 -25.11 -7.55 -11.17
CA PHE A 8 -24.54 -7.91 -9.86
C PHE A 8 -24.66 -6.82 -8.82
N LEU A 9 -25.19 -5.64 -9.18
CA LEU A 9 -25.37 -4.55 -8.23
C LEU A 9 -26.59 -4.79 -7.32
N PRO A 10 -26.47 -4.48 -6.01
CA PRO A 10 -27.62 -4.40 -5.12
C PRO A 10 -28.70 -3.46 -5.68
N THR A 11 -29.95 -3.82 -5.45
CA THR A 11 -31.13 -3.12 -6.05
C THR A 11 -31.18 -1.63 -5.74
N PHE A 12 -30.71 -1.21 -4.56
CA PHE A 12 -30.67 0.21 -4.17
C PHE A 12 -29.64 1.03 -4.98
N ILE A 13 -28.46 0.46 -5.26
CA ILE A 13 -27.44 1.11 -6.10
C ILE A 13 -27.91 1.15 -7.55
N LYS A 14 -28.52 0.06 -8.01
CA LYS A 14 -29.06 -0.05 -9.36
C LYS A 14 -30.05 1.08 -9.67
N ARG A 15 -31.01 1.35 -8.76
CA ARG A 15 -31.99 2.44 -8.91
C ARG A 15 -31.36 3.83 -8.99
N GLN A 16 -30.25 4.10 -8.26
CA GLN A 16 -29.58 5.39 -8.28
C GLN A 16 -28.71 5.62 -9.53
N VAL A 17 -28.24 4.52 -10.14
CA VAL A 17 -27.30 4.54 -11.28
C VAL A 17 -28.04 4.40 -12.62
N GLU A 18 -29.27 3.84 -12.63
CA GLU A 18 -30.09 3.73 -13.83
C GLU A 18 -30.45 5.12 -14.38
N GLY A 19 -30.12 5.36 -15.67
CA GLY A 19 -30.34 6.65 -16.35
C GLY A 19 -29.19 7.65 -16.29
N ARG A 20 -28.20 7.46 -15.42
CA ARG A 20 -27.06 8.40 -15.26
C ARG A 20 -25.75 7.78 -15.79
N ALA A 21 -25.47 8.00 -17.08
CA ALA A 21 -24.29 7.42 -17.76
C ALA A 21 -22.95 7.70 -17.03
N TYR A 22 -22.78 8.89 -16.46
CA TYR A 22 -21.59 9.26 -15.69
C TYR A 22 -21.44 8.39 -14.45
N LEU A 23 -22.49 8.23 -13.64
CA LEU A 23 -22.45 7.38 -12.43
C LEU A 23 -22.19 5.92 -12.77
N GLN A 24 -22.75 5.44 -13.89
CA GLN A 24 -22.47 4.06 -14.37
C GLN A 24 -21.00 3.87 -14.71
N ASN A 25 -20.34 4.87 -15.30
CA ASN A 25 -18.93 4.80 -15.62
C ASN A 25 -18.07 4.85 -14.35
N VAL A 26 -18.40 5.69 -13.37
CA VAL A 26 -17.71 5.79 -12.09
C VAL A 26 -17.81 4.46 -11.32
N VAL A 27 -19.02 3.91 -11.16
CA VAL A 27 -19.22 2.64 -10.46
C VAL A 27 -18.52 1.48 -11.18
N GLY A 28 -18.58 1.45 -12.53
CA GLY A 28 -17.84 0.47 -13.32
C GLY A 28 -16.33 0.59 -13.17
N ASN A 29 -15.80 1.81 -13.13
CA ASN A 29 -14.38 2.08 -12.92
C ASN A 29 -13.91 1.63 -11.52
N THR A 30 -14.68 1.95 -10.48
CA THR A 30 -14.43 1.49 -9.11
C THR A 30 -14.48 -0.03 -9.00
N GLY A 31 -15.46 -0.66 -9.68
CA GLY A 31 -15.56 -2.12 -9.73
C GLY A 31 -14.34 -2.80 -10.36
N TRP A 32 -13.75 -2.21 -11.40
CA TRP A 32 -12.51 -2.70 -12.00
C TRP A 32 -11.32 -2.60 -11.03
N GLN A 33 -11.17 -1.48 -10.31
CA GLN A 33 -10.10 -1.28 -9.33
C GLN A 33 -10.25 -2.22 -8.13
N PHE A 34 -11.48 -2.42 -7.65
CA PHE A 34 -11.76 -3.36 -6.57
C PHE A 34 -11.47 -4.81 -6.98
N GLY A 35 -11.88 -5.20 -8.20
CA GLY A 35 -11.56 -6.51 -8.77
C GLY A 35 -10.05 -6.73 -8.92
N ASP A 36 -9.29 -5.71 -9.37
CA ASP A 36 -7.82 -5.72 -9.42
C ASP A 36 -7.24 -6.04 -8.04
N HIS A 37 -7.70 -5.30 -7.02
CA HIS A 37 -7.20 -5.49 -5.65
C HIS A 37 -7.47 -6.90 -5.13
N LEU A 38 -8.68 -7.43 -5.31
CA LEU A 38 -9.04 -8.79 -4.89
C LEU A 38 -8.21 -9.86 -5.60
N VAL A 39 -8.03 -9.76 -6.91
CA VAL A 39 -7.23 -10.73 -7.69
C VAL A 39 -5.79 -10.72 -7.21
N ARG A 40 -5.18 -9.54 -7.08
CA ARG A 40 -3.79 -9.41 -6.62
C ARG A 40 -3.62 -9.89 -5.18
N MET A 41 -4.55 -9.57 -4.31
CA MET A 41 -4.52 -10.00 -2.91
C MET A 41 -4.62 -11.53 -2.81
N THR A 42 -5.61 -12.14 -3.48
CA THR A 42 -5.86 -13.60 -3.38
C THR A 42 -4.74 -14.40 -4.05
N VAL A 43 -4.44 -14.10 -5.31
CA VAL A 43 -3.40 -14.83 -6.06
C VAL A 43 -2.02 -14.54 -5.46
N GLY A 44 -1.74 -13.29 -5.07
CA GLY A 44 -0.50 -12.90 -4.43
C GLY A 44 -0.27 -13.59 -3.08
N LEU A 45 -1.33 -13.78 -2.30
CA LEU A 45 -1.25 -14.54 -1.04
C LEU A 45 -0.93 -16.01 -1.31
N VAL A 46 -1.68 -16.68 -2.20
CA VAL A 46 -1.47 -18.09 -2.53
C VAL A 46 -0.07 -18.35 -3.07
N VAL A 47 0.34 -17.59 -4.09
CA VAL A 47 1.69 -17.71 -4.68
C VAL A 47 2.77 -17.35 -3.65
N GLY A 48 2.51 -16.36 -2.79
CA GLY A 48 3.41 -15.96 -1.71
C GLY A 48 3.60 -17.05 -0.64
N ILE A 49 2.53 -17.80 -0.31
CA ILE A 49 2.61 -18.96 0.59
C ILE A 49 3.49 -20.05 -0.02
N TRP A 50 3.27 -20.40 -1.29
CA TRP A 50 4.07 -21.42 -1.96
C TRP A 50 5.53 -21.01 -2.09
N LEU A 51 5.79 -19.73 -2.41
CA LEU A 51 7.13 -19.19 -2.50
C LEU A 51 7.87 -19.27 -1.14
N ALA A 52 7.19 -18.86 -0.06
CA ALA A 52 7.76 -18.91 1.29
C ALA A 52 8.09 -20.36 1.70
N ARG A 53 7.16 -21.31 1.45
CA ARG A 53 7.41 -22.74 1.72
C ARG A 53 8.58 -23.32 0.93
N TYR A 54 8.71 -22.90 -0.33
CA TYR A 54 9.76 -23.38 -1.22
C TYR A 54 11.15 -22.85 -0.81
N LEU A 55 11.24 -21.55 -0.53
CA LEU A 55 12.51 -20.90 -0.21
C LEU A 55 12.98 -21.14 1.24
N GLY A 56 12.07 -21.46 2.15
CA GLY A 56 12.36 -21.48 3.59
C GLY A 56 12.59 -20.08 4.19
N PRO A 57 12.68 -19.98 5.53
CA PRO A 57 12.73 -18.69 6.23
C PRO A 57 13.93 -17.82 5.83
N GLU A 58 15.11 -18.41 5.65
CA GLU A 58 16.34 -17.67 5.34
C GLU A 58 16.29 -16.98 3.98
N GLN A 59 16.03 -17.75 2.91
CA GLN A 59 16.00 -17.19 1.55
C GLN A 59 14.77 -16.30 1.30
N PHE A 60 13.61 -16.68 1.86
CA PHE A 60 12.41 -15.85 1.79
C PHE A 60 12.59 -14.56 2.57
N GLY A 61 13.32 -14.60 3.70
CA GLY A 61 13.69 -13.43 4.46
C GLY A 61 14.60 -12.48 3.70
N LEU A 62 15.64 -13.01 3.04
CA LEU A 62 16.53 -12.22 2.19
C LEU A 62 15.74 -11.55 1.03
N PHE A 63 14.83 -12.28 0.40
CA PHE A 63 13.96 -11.73 -0.64
C PHE A 63 13.02 -10.63 -0.10
N SER A 64 12.44 -10.85 1.07
CA SER A 64 11.56 -9.88 1.74
C SER A 64 12.32 -8.63 2.19
N TYR A 65 13.55 -8.80 2.71
CA TYR A 65 14.46 -7.71 3.02
C TYR A 65 14.76 -6.84 1.79
N ALA A 66 15.12 -7.47 0.66
CA ALA A 66 15.40 -6.74 -0.58
C ALA A 66 14.16 -5.96 -1.07
N LEU A 67 12.97 -6.57 -1.02
CA LEU A 67 11.71 -5.89 -1.35
C LEU A 67 11.41 -4.72 -0.40
N ALA A 68 11.64 -4.89 0.90
CA ALA A 68 11.42 -3.84 1.89
C ALA A 68 12.39 -2.67 1.70
N LEU A 69 13.68 -2.97 1.51
CA LEU A 69 14.71 -1.95 1.27
C LEU A 69 14.41 -1.11 0.03
N VAL A 70 14.08 -1.75 -1.09
CA VAL A 70 13.68 -1.04 -2.32
C VAL A 70 12.39 -0.25 -2.08
N GLY A 71 11.45 -0.80 -1.32
CA GLY A 71 10.19 -0.15 -0.96
C GLY A 71 10.38 1.17 -0.20
N LEU A 72 11.41 1.30 0.64
CA LEU A 72 11.72 2.56 1.34
C LEU A 72 11.92 3.73 0.38
N PHE A 73 12.47 3.48 -0.80
CA PHE A 73 12.79 4.51 -1.79
C PHE A 73 11.70 4.69 -2.86
N ALA A 74 10.59 3.95 -2.79
CA ALA A 74 9.52 4.02 -3.79
C ALA A 74 8.92 5.44 -3.95
N ALA A 75 8.86 6.21 -2.85
CA ALA A 75 8.37 7.58 -2.87
C ALA A 75 9.28 8.52 -3.68
N LEU A 76 10.61 8.26 -3.73
CA LEU A 76 11.53 8.97 -4.60
C LEU A 76 11.27 8.67 -6.07
N GLY A 77 10.91 7.42 -6.40
CA GLY A 77 10.53 7.02 -7.76
C GLY A 77 9.25 7.68 -8.25
N SER A 78 8.24 7.81 -7.38
CA SER A 78 6.96 8.45 -7.71
C SER A 78 7.01 9.98 -7.70
N LEU A 79 7.93 10.59 -6.92
CA LEU A 79 8.04 12.03 -6.67
C LEU A 79 6.73 12.67 -6.17
N GLY A 80 5.78 11.88 -5.65
CA GLY A 80 4.46 12.36 -5.22
C GLY A 80 3.60 12.92 -6.34
N LEU A 81 3.87 12.55 -7.60
CA LEU A 81 3.22 13.12 -8.79
C LEU A 81 1.84 12.54 -9.07
N ASP A 82 1.44 11.45 -8.44
CA ASP A 82 0.27 10.64 -8.80
C ASP A 82 -1.03 11.46 -8.89
N ASP A 83 -1.47 12.02 -7.79
CA ASP A 83 -2.69 12.84 -7.73
C ASP A 83 -2.54 14.19 -8.44
N ILE A 84 -1.32 14.75 -8.42
CA ILE A 84 -1.01 16.02 -9.11
C ILE A 84 -1.19 15.88 -10.62
N MET A 85 -0.74 14.77 -11.19
CA MET A 85 -0.91 14.48 -12.63
C MET A 85 -2.38 14.37 -13.01
N VAL A 86 -3.16 13.58 -12.27
CA VAL A 86 -4.60 13.44 -12.53
C VAL A 86 -5.29 14.80 -12.48
N ARG A 87 -5.00 15.58 -11.42
CA ARG A 87 -5.55 16.94 -11.26
C ARG A 87 -5.19 17.86 -12.41
N GLU A 88 -3.92 17.90 -12.84
CA GLU A 88 -3.47 18.79 -13.91
C GLU A 88 -4.02 18.38 -15.28
N ILE A 89 -4.13 17.07 -15.56
CA ILE A 89 -4.72 16.57 -16.81
C ILE A 89 -6.20 16.93 -16.91
N VAL A 90 -6.96 16.76 -15.81
CA VAL A 90 -8.40 17.13 -15.78
C VAL A 90 -8.60 18.64 -15.92
N ARG A 91 -7.73 19.46 -15.30
CA ARG A 91 -7.82 20.92 -15.39
C ARG A 91 -7.40 21.49 -16.74
N ARG A 92 -6.47 20.86 -17.44
CA ARG A 92 -5.88 21.33 -18.70
C ARG A 92 -5.70 20.18 -19.68
N PRO A 93 -6.80 19.66 -20.26
CA PRO A 93 -6.75 18.53 -21.19
C PRO A 93 -5.89 18.80 -22.44
N GLU A 94 -5.82 20.05 -22.89
CA GLU A 94 -5.00 20.50 -24.01
C GLU A 94 -3.49 20.34 -23.76
N ALA A 95 -3.05 20.44 -22.50
CA ALA A 95 -1.65 20.32 -22.11
C ALA A 95 -1.24 18.85 -21.77
N ARG A 96 -2.11 17.86 -22.07
CA ARG A 96 -1.89 16.45 -21.68
C ARG A 96 -0.53 15.93 -22.11
N ASN A 97 -0.10 16.18 -23.35
CA ASN A 97 1.16 15.67 -23.90
C ASN A 97 2.38 16.26 -23.17
N GLU A 98 2.29 17.54 -22.75
CA GLU A 98 3.34 18.17 -21.94
C GLU A 98 3.37 17.61 -20.52
N ILE A 99 2.19 17.38 -19.91
CA ILE A 99 2.10 16.83 -18.55
C ILE A 99 2.66 15.40 -18.56
N LEU A 100 2.21 14.54 -19.47
CA LEU A 100 2.63 13.13 -19.55
C LEU A 100 4.13 13.01 -19.86
N GLY A 101 4.64 13.73 -20.85
CA GLY A 101 6.05 13.70 -21.22
C GLY A 101 6.96 14.24 -20.12
N THR A 102 6.58 15.36 -19.50
CA THR A 102 7.34 15.92 -18.38
C THR A 102 7.34 15.00 -17.17
N SER A 103 6.20 14.43 -16.81
CA SER A 103 6.07 13.51 -15.67
C SER A 103 6.80 12.19 -15.91
N LEU A 104 6.83 11.67 -17.14
CA LEU A 104 7.62 10.49 -17.48
C LEU A 104 9.11 10.73 -17.22
N LEU A 105 9.67 11.84 -17.71
CA LEU A 105 11.08 12.17 -17.48
C LEU A 105 11.40 12.39 -16.01
N LEU A 106 10.52 13.07 -15.28
CA LEU A 106 10.68 13.26 -13.83
C LEU A 106 10.70 11.92 -13.10
N ARG A 107 9.77 11.01 -13.44
CA ARG A 107 9.70 9.67 -12.82
C ARG A 107 10.85 8.76 -13.23
N LEU A 108 11.36 8.87 -14.46
CA LEU A 108 12.58 8.17 -14.86
C LEU A 108 13.78 8.64 -14.05
N PHE A 109 13.91 9.96 -13.86
CA PHE A 109 14.93 10.53 -12.98
C PHE A 109 14.75 10.09 -11.52
N GLY A 110 13.53 10.20 -10.98
CA GLY A 110 13.20 9.71 -9.63
C GLY A 110 13.46 8.22 -9.45
N GLY A 111 13.13 7.41 -10.47
CA GLY A 111 13.42 5.97 -10.50
C GLY A 111 14.91 5.66 -10.51
N ALA A 112 15.71 6.44 -11.26
CA ALA A 112 17.17 6.30 -11.23
C ALA A 112 17.74 6.69 -9.85
N VAL A 113 17.25 7.77 -9.24
CA VAL A 113 17.64 8.16 -7.87
C VAL A 113 17.24 7.08 -6.87
N SER A 114 16.03 6.51 -6.97
CA SER A 114 15.57 5.41 -6.11
C SER A 114 16.45 4.18 -6.23
N LEU A 115 16.80 3.78 -7.47
CA LEU A 115 17.71 2.67 -7.76
C LEU A 115 19.08 2.90 -7.12
N LEU A 116 19.68 4.06 -7.36
CA LEU A 116 21.01 4.40 -6.83
C LEU A 116 21.00 4.49 -5.30
N ALA A 117 19.94 5.04 -4.71
CA ALA A 117 19.78 5.12 -3.26
C ALA A 117 19.65 3.72 -2.64
N ALA A 118 18.85 2.81 -3.24
CA ALA A 118 18.72 1.43 -2.75
C ALA A 118 20.03 0.66 -2.86
N LEU A 119 20.73 0.75 -4.01
CA LEU A 119 22.04 0.13 -4.21
C LEU A 119 23.11 0.71 -3.26
N GLY A 120 23.19 2.02 -3.15
CA GLY A 120 24.14 2.66 -2.22
C GLY A 120 23.90 2.26 -0.77
N THR A 121 22.63 2.14 -0.37
CA THR A 121 22.26 1.70 0.98
C THR A 121 22.68 0.25 1.23
N VAL A 122 22.37 -0.69 0.34
CA VAL A 122 22.76 -2.10 0.58
C VAL A 122 24.27 -2.30 0.53
N MET A 123 25.02 -1.58 -0.33
CA MET A 123 26.47 -1.63 -0.38
C MET A 123 27.13 -1.12 0.91
N VAL A 124 26.51 -0.13 1.57
CA VAL A 124 26.99 0.40 2.86
C VAL A 124 26.64 -0.51 4.02
N LEU A 125 25.41 -1.05 4.04
CA LEU A 125 24.95 -1.91 5.13
C LEU A 125 25.56 -3.31 5.07
N ARG A 126 25.81 -3.84 3.88
CA ARG A 126 26.28 -5.22 3.63
C ARG A 126 27.37 -5.25 2.57
N PRO A 127 28.57 -4.75 2.84
CA PRO A 127 29.63 -4.59 1.82
C PRO A 127 30.07 -5.92 1.20
N ASP A 128 30.00 -7.02 1.94
CA ASP A 128 30.53 -8.34 1.53
C ASP A 128 29.40 -9.32 1.08
N ASP A 129 28.14 -8.86 0.91
CA ASP A 129 26.99 -9.70 0.54
C ASP A 129 26.57 -9.46 -0.92
N ASP A 130 27.29 -10.08 -1.85
CA ASP A 130 27.03 -9.98 -3.29
C ASP A 130 25.60 -10.38 -3.67
N LEU A 131 25.02 -11.40 -3.00
CA LEU A 131 23.67 -11.86 -3.30
C LEU A 131 22.63 -10.78 -2.97
N SER A 132 22.77 -10.12 -1.82
CA SER A 132 21.92 -8.97 -1.47
C SER A 132 22.06 -7.83 -2.47
N HIS A 133 23.29 -7.51 -2.93
CA HIS A 133 23.52 -6.48 -3.94
C HIS A 133 22.78 -6.79 -5.24
N TRP A 134 22.89 -8.03 -5.74
CA TRP A 134 22.17 -8.45 -6.94
C TRP A 134 20.66 -8.43 -6.78
N LEU A 135 20.12 -8.94 -5.67
CA LEU A 135 18.69 -8.96 -5.43
C LEU A 135 18.12 -7.54 -5.35
N VAL A 136 18.74 -6.66 -4.57
CA VAL A 136 18.31 -5.25 -4.45
C VAL A 136 18.44 -4.54 -5.79
N GLY A 137 19.56 -4.74 -6.54
CA GLY A 137 19.77 -4.12 -7.83
C GLY A 137 18.74 -4.52 -8.88
N ILE A 138 18.43 -5.83 -8.99
CA ILE A 138 17.42 -6.33 -9.93
C ILE A 138 16.03 -5.78 -9.56
N ILE A 139 15.63 -5.84 -8.30
CA ILE A 139 14.31 -5.37 -7.87
C ILE A 139 14.20 -3.86 -8.02
N ALA A 140 15.23 -3.10 -7.62
CA ALA A 140 15.25 -1.64 -7.72
C ALA A 140 15.25 -1.13 -9.18
N ALA A 141 15.80 -1.90 -10.14
CA ALA A 141 15.71 -1.56 -11.57
C ALA A 141 14.24 -1.45 -12.04
N GLY A 142 13.31 -2.11 -11.36
CA GLY A 142 11.87 -1.96 -11.58
C GLY A 142 11.37 -0.51 -11.43
N ALA A 143 12.02 0.34 -10.63
CA ALA A 143 11.64 1.72 -10.45
C ALA A 143 11.70 2.54 -11.76
N LEU A 144 12.61 2.19 -12.68
CA LEU A 144 12.69 2.82 -14.02
C LEU A 144 11.45 2.51 -14.86
N PHE A 145 10.95 1.29 -14.82
CA PHE A 145 9.76 0.88 -15.56
C PHE A 145 8.46 1.35 -14.89
N GLN A 146 8.45 1.56 -13.57
CA GLN A 146 7.34 2.20 -12.86
C GLN A 146 7.10 3.65 -13.32
N ALA A 147 8.05 4.31 -13.96
CA ALA A 147 7.84 5.61 -14.59
C ALA A 147 6.67 5.60 -15.59
N PHE A 148 6.42 4.49 -16.27
CA PHE A 148 5.30 4.34 -17.22
C PHE A 148 3.93 4.27 -16.55
N HIS A 149 3.82 4.24 -15.22
CA HIS A 149 2.54 4.41 -14.51
C HIS A 149 1.90 5.80 -14.78
N VAL A 150 2.63 6.75 -15.37
CA VAL A 150 2.01 8.00 -15.90
C VAL A 150 0.83 7.71 -16.84
N ILE A 151 0.87 6.58 -17.56
CA ILE A 151 -0.20 6.11 -18.44
C ILE A 151 -1.43 5.66 -17.63
N GLU A 152 -1.21 5.00 -16.50
CA GLU A 152 -2.29 4.59 -15.60
C GLU A 152 -3.05 5.81 -15.08
N PHE A 153 -2.35 6.86 -14.62
CA PHE A 153 -2.97 8.09 -14.14
C PHE A 153 -3.70 8.85 -15.25
N TRP A 154 -3.23 8.74 -16.49
CA TRP A 154 -3.99 9.24 -17.63
C TRP A 154 -5.32 8.48 -17.79
N PHE A 155 -5.32 7.13 -17.73
CA PHE A 155 -6.56 6.35 -17.77
C PHE A 155 -7.48 6.66 -16.57
N HIS A 156 -6.92 6.91 -15.39
CA HIS A 156 -7.70 7.35 -14.22
C HIS A 156 -8.36 8.70 -14.46
N SER A 157 -7.66 9.67 -15.06
CA SER A 157 -8.22 10.98 -15.39
C SER A 157 -9.39 10.93 -16.39
N GLN A 158 -9.44 9.86 -17.21
CA GLN A 158 -10.50 9.59 -18.18
C GLN A 158 -11.61 8.66 -17.64
N VAL A 159 -11.54 8.27 -16.36
CA VAL A 159 -12.45 7.27 -15.75
C VAL A 159 -12.44 5.93 -16.54
N GLN A 160 -11.29 5.52 -17.00
CA GLN A 160 -11.06 4.33 -17.83
C GLN A 160 -10.03 3.35 -17.23
N ALA A 161 -10.05 3.15 -15.90
CA ALA A 161 -9.11 2.27 -15.19
C ALA A 161 -9.06 0.84 -15.75
N LYS A 162 -10.12 0.39 -16.41
CA LYS A 162 -10.20 -0.94 -17.04
C LYS A 162 -8.94 -1.30 -17.85
N TYR A 163 -8.42 -0.37 -18.65
CA TYR A 163 -7.28 -0.66 -19.52
C TYR A 163 -5.97 -0.81 -18.74
N ALA A 164 -5.78 0.02 -17.71
CA ALA A 164 -4.64 -0.10 -16.81
C ALA A 164 -4.71 -1.38 -15.98
N VAL A 165 -5.89 -1.71 -15.43
CA VAL A 165 -6.14 -2.95 -14.68
C VAL A 165 -5.86 -4.18 -15.53
N LEU A 166 -6.36 -4.26 -16.77
CA LEU A 166 -6.11 -5.40 -17.66
C LEU A 166 -4.63 -5.54 -17.99
N ALA A 167 -3.92 -4.45 -18.31
CA ALA A 167 -2.50 -4.47 -18.60
C ALA A 167 -1.67 -5.01 -17.43
N ARG A 168 -1.93 -4.49 -16.22
CA ARG A 168 -1.21 -4.89 -15.00
C ARG A 168 -1.56 -6.28 -14.53
N ASN A 169 -2.83 -6.67 -14.57
CA ASN A 169 -3.25 -7.99 -14.12
C ASN A 169 -2.82 -9.12 -15.06
N SER A 170 -2.79 -8.88 -16.36
CA SER A 170 -2.24 -9.89 -17.28
C SER A 170 -0.76 -10.15 -17.01
N ALA A 171 0.05 -9.10 -16.78
CA ALA A 171 1.44 -9.23 -16.38
C ALA A 171 1.59 -9.96 -15.05
N PHE A 172 0.82 -9.57 -14.03
CA PHE A 172 0.81 -10.18 -12.71
C PHE A 172 0.45 -11.67 -12.74
N LEU A 173 -0.63 -12.04 -13.44
CA LEU A 173 -1.07 -13.44 -13.54
C LEU A 173 -0.05 -14.28 -14.30
N PHE A 174 0.51 -13.77 -15.40
CA PHE A 174 1.56 -14.44 -16.13
C PHE A 174 2.81 -14.69 -15.27
N CYS A 175 3.29 -13.66 -14.56
CA CYS A 175 4.44 -13.79 -13.66
C CYS A 175 4.13 -14.66 -12.44
N SER A 176 2.88 -14.68 -11.96
CA SER A 176 2.45 -15.61 -10.91
C SER A 176 2.55 -17.07 -11.36
N LEU A 177 2.11 -17.38 -12.58
CA LEU A 177 2.28 -18.71 -13.19
C LEU A 177 3.75 -19.05 -13.39
N LEU A 178 4.55 -18.08 -13.83
CA LEU A 178 6.00 -18.26 -13.98
C LEU A 178 6.69 -18.57 -12.64
N LYS A 179 6.31 -17.85 -11.55
CA LYS A 179 6.79 -18.15 -10.19
C LYS A 179 6.48 -19.59 -9.79
N ILE A 180 5.26 -20.07 -10.07
CA ILE A 180 4.86 -21.46 -9.81
C ILE A 180 5.71 -22.42 -10.63
N GLY A 181 5.94 -22.15 -11.92
CA GLY A 181 6.81 -22.95 -12.77
C GLY A 181 8.25 -23.04 -12.25
N LEU A 182 8.80 -21.90 -11.76
CA LEU A 182 10.14 -21.86 -11.15
C LEU A 182 10.21 -22.67 -9.84
N ILE A 183 9.17 -22.64 -9.02
CA ILE A 183 9.08 -23.49 -7.80
C ILE A 183 9.14 -24.96 -8.16
N VAL A 184 8.36 -25.39 -9.16
CA VAL A 184 8.33 -26.79 -9.63
C VAL A 184 9.68 -27.20 -10.25
N ALA A 185 10.35 -26.27 -10.94
CA ALA A 185 11.66 -26.50 -11.55
C ALA A 185 12.84 -26.47 -10.55
N GLY A 186 12.62 -26.17 -9.28
CA GLY A 186 13.70 -26.09 -8.28
C GLY A 186 14.64 -24.89 -8.46
N ALA A 187 14.12 -23.75 -8.92
CA ALA A 187 14.95 -22.61 -9.32
C ALA A 187 15.51 -21.83 -8.11
N GLN A 188 16.70 -21.26 -8.26
CA GLN A 188 17.36 -20.45 -7.23
C GLN A 188 16.65 -19.13 -6.97
N LEU A 189 16.86 -18.52 -5.80
CA LEU A 189 16.25 -17.28 -5.35
C LEU A 189 16.36 -16.12 -6.36
N ILE A 190 17.51 -15.98 -7.02
CA ILE A 190 17.76 -14.88 -7.95
C ILE A 190 16.75 -14.82 -9.12
N TYR A 191 16.22 -15.97 -9.56
CA TYR A 191 15.24 -16.01 -10.65
C TYR A 191 13.90 -15.39 -10.22
N PHE A 192 13.54 -15.46 -8.94
CA PHE A 192 12.32 -14.81 -8.44
C PHE A 192 12.45 -13.27 -8.42
N ALA A 193 13.67 -12.76 -8.19
CA ALA A 193 13.95 -11.32 -8.35
C ALA A 193 13.80 -10.89 -9.82
N TRP A 194 14.32 -11.67 -10.76
CA TRP A 194 14.13 -11.42 -12.19
C TRP A 194 12.66 -11.46 -12.60
N VAL A 195 11.87 -12.38 -12.06
CA VAL A 195 10.41 -12.43 -12.32
C VAL A 195 9.71 -11.21 -11.73
N ALA A 196 10.14 -10.70 -10.56
CA ALA A 196 9.61 -9.47 -10.01
C ALA A 196 9.90 -8.26 -10.90
N LEU A 197 11.10 -8.14 -11.45
CA LEU A 197 11.43 -7.12 -12.44
C LEU A 197 10.62 -7.29 -13.72
N LEU A 198 10.52 -8.52 -14.24
CA LEU A 198 9.76 -8.86 -15.45
C LEU A 198 8.27 -8.46 -15.31
N GLU A 199 7.68 -8.66 -14.13
CA GLU A 199 6.30 -8.27 -13.85
C GLU A 199 6.09 -6.76 -14.07
N VAL A 200 7.00 -5.93 -13.56
CA VAL A 200 6.92 -4.48 -13.74
C VAL A 200 7.17 -4.09 -15.21
N MET A 201 8.11 -4.73 -15.87
CA MET A 201 8.40 -4.52 -17.31
C MET A 201 7.20 -4.85 -18.19
N LEU A 202 6.60 -6.02 -18.00
CA LEU A 202 5.41 -6.44 -18.74
C LEU A 202 4.20 -5.54 -18.44
N GLY A 203 4.03 -5.11 -17.18
CA GLY A 203 3.03 -4.13 -16.80
C GLY A 203 3.21 -2.81 -17.55
N ALA A 204 4.43 -2.28 -17.59
CA ALA A 204 4.77 -1.07 -18.34
C ALA A 204 4.51 -1.24 -19.85
N ALA A 205 4.96 -2.37 -20.44
CA ALA A 205 4.71 -2.69 -21.85
C ALA A 205 3.20 -2.75 -22.15
N GLY A 206 2.42 -3.43 -21.30
CA GLY A 206 0.96 -3.50 -21.41
C GLY A 206 0.28 -2.12 -21.34
N LEU A 207 0.75 -1.24 -20.44
CA LEU A 207 0.27 0.15 -20.36
C LEU A 207 0.60 0.93 -21.64
N ILE A 208 1.81 0.80 -22.18
CA ILE A 208 2.22 1.43 -23.44
C ILE A 208 1.34 0.95 -24.59
N ILE A 209 1.11 -0.35 -24.72
CA ILE A 209 0.24 -0.94 -25.74
C ILE A 209 -1.20 -0.40 -25.58
N ALA A 210 -1.74 -0.42 -24.36
CA ALA A 210 -3.08 0.07 -24.11
C ALA A 210 -3.23 1.56 -24.49
N TYR A 211 -2.22 2.38 -24.18
CA TYR A 211 -2.23 3.81 -24.51
C TYR A 211 -2.14 4.04 -26.03
N THR A 212 -1.24 3.36 -26.73
CA THR A 212 -1.08 3.52 -28.18
C THR A 212 -2.32 3.10 -28.96
N LEU A 213 -3.00 2.05 -28.52
CA LEU A 213 -4.22 1.57 -29.16
C LEU A 213 -5.44 2.50 -28.92
N LYS A 214 -5.46 3.28 -27.80
CA LYS A 214 -6.64 4.04 -27.39
C LYS A 214 -6.50 5.55 -27.56
N SER A 215 -5.30 6.10 -27.50
CA SER A 215 -5.13 7.54 -27.23
C SER A 215 -4.09 8.22 -28.12
N GLY A 216 -3.29 7.47 -28.82
CA GLY A 216 -2.27 7.99 -29.73
C GLY A 216 -0.85 7.57 -29.37
N SER A 217 0.13 8.23 -30.00
CA SER A 217 1.54 7.83 -29.90
C SER A 217 2.26 8.55 -28.77
N LEU A 218 3.13 7.83 -28.03
CA LEU A 218 4.09 8.40 -27.09
C LEU A 218 5.02 9.44 -27.71
N ARG A 219 5.23 9.39 -29.06
CA ARG A 219 6.06 10.36 -29.78
C ARG A 219 5.54 11.79 -29.73
N GLN A 220 4.25 11.96 -29.38
CA GLN A 220 3.64 13.29 -29.23
C GLN A 220 3.94 13.92 -27.86
N TRP A 221 4.49 13.14 -26.91
CA TRP A 221 4.81 13.63 -25.60
C TRP A 221 5.99 14.59 -25.63
N GLN A 222 5.86 15.68 -24.90
CA GLN A 222 6.86 16.75 -24.86
C GLN A 222 7.24 17.00 -23.39
N ALA A 223 8.52 17.10 -23.14
CA ALA A 223 9.00 17.48 -21.82
C ALA A 223 9.36 18.98 -21.81
N ARG A 224 8.89 19.68 -20.76
CA ARG A 224 9.18 21.12 -20.58
C ARG A 224 9.69 21.40 -19.17
N LEU A 225 10.89 21.96 -19.06
CA LEU A 225 11.51 22.31 -17.77
C LEU A 225 10.63 23.23 -16.90
N LYS A 226 9.95 24.21 -17.51
CA LYS A 226 9.03 25.08 -16.79
C LYS A 226 7.89 24.31 -16.13
N LYS A 227 7.36 23.29 -16.81
CA LYS A 227 6.30 22.41 -16.29
C LYS A 227 6.84 21.50 -15.20
N ALA A 228 8.06 20.95 -15.39
CA ALA A 228 8.75 20.10 -14.41
C ALA A 228 8.91 20.82 -13.06
N LYS A 229 9.43 22.06 -13.08
CA LYS A 229 9.60 22.87 -11.88
C LYS A 229 8.27 23.10 -11.14
N LYS A 230 7.19 23.36 -11.89
CA LYS A 230 5.87 23.55 -11.30
C LYS A 230 5.34 22.26 -10.68
N LEU A 231 5.42 21.12 -11.40
CA LEU A 231 4.96 19.81 -10.91
C LEU A 231 5.71 19.40 -9.64
N LEU A 232 7.04 19.55 -9.61
CA LEU A 232 7.85 19.27 -8.43
C LEU A 232 7.52 20.18 -7.24
N TYR A 233 7.31 21.48 -7.50
CA TYR A 233 6.91 22.43 -6.46
C TYR A 233 5.56 22.05 -5.83
N ASP A 234 4.61 21.55 -6.63
CA ASP A 234 3.30 21.12 -6.14
C ASP A 234 3.37 19.74 -5.43
N SER A 235 4.30 18.86 -5.83
CA SER A 235 4.32 17.44 -5.38
C SER A 235 5.33 17.14 -4.25
N TRP A 236 6.34 17.98 -3.99
CA TRP A 236 7.36 17.68 -2.98
C TRP A 236 6.82 17.40 -1.57
N PRO A 237 5.71 18.05 -1.09
CA PRO A 237 5.17 17.69 0.22
C PRO A 237 4.56 16.30 0.23
N LEU A 238 3.94 15.88 -0.89
CA LEU A 238 3.37 14.53 -1.05
C LEU A 238 4.48 13.47 -1.16
N MET A 239 5.59 13.81 -1.81
CA MET A 239 6.77 12.93 -1.85
C MET A 239 7.33 12.68 -0.45
N LEU A 240 7.49 13.73 0.37
CA LEU A 240 7.97 13.59 1.75
C LEU A 240 6.99 12.79 2.61
N ALA A 241 5.68 13.06 2.47
CA ALA A 241 4.66 12.28 3.17
C ALA A 241 4.71 10.79 2.77
N GLY A 242 4.83 10.51 1.47
CA GLY A 242 5.00 9.15 0.95
C GLY A 242 6.26 8.47 1.49
N LEU A 243 7.37 9.19 1.59
CA LEU A 243 8.62 8.67 2.17
C LEU A 243 8.42 8.25 3.64
N VAL A 244 7.81 9.12 4.47
CA VAL A 244 7.51 8.81 5.87
C VAL A 244 6.63 7.56 5.98
N VAL A 245 5.59 7.47 5.14
CA VAL A 245 4.69 6.30 5.13
C VAL A 245 5.44 5.03 4.71
N MET A 246 6.31 5.08 3.68
CA MET A 246 7.08 3.91 3.25
C MET A 246 8.07 3.45 4.33
N VAL A 247 8.76 4.39 5.00
CA VAL A 247 9.60 4.08 6.15
C VAL A 247 8.77 3.40 7.24
N TYR A 248 7.64 4.00 7.61
CA TYR A 248 6.74 3.46 8.64
C TYR A 248 6.25 2.03 8.34
N LEU A 249 6.02 1.69 7.08
CA LEU A 249 5.52 0.38 6.66
C LEU A 249 6.60 -0.68 6.45
N ARG A 250 7.86 -0.30 6.20
CA ARG A 250 8.90 -1.23 5.72
C ARG A 250 10.18 -1.25 6.54
N ILE A 251 10.40 -0.27 7.41
CA ILE A 251 11.64 -0.13 8.15
C ILE A 251 11.88 -1.31 9.11
N ASP A 252 10.81 -1.90 9.65
CA ASP A 252 10.87 -3.05 10.56
C ASP A 252 11.62 -4.23 9.92
N GLN A 253 11.29 -4.54 8.65
CA GLN A 253 11.92 -5.63 7.91
C GLN A 253 13.39 -5.36 7.62
N VAL A 254 13.74 -4.11 7.34
CA VAL A 254 15.13 -3.73 7.08
C VAL A 254 15.94 -3.76 8.38
N MET A 255 15.45 -3.13 9.45
CA MET A 255 16.13 -3.14 10.75
C MET A 255 16.26 -4.56 11.31
N LEU A 256 15.22 -5.38 11.17
CA LEU A 256 15.25 -6.78 11.60
C LEU A 256 16.32 -7.57 10.83
N GLY A 257 16.45 -7.34 9.51
CA GLY A 257 17.45 -7.97 8.68
C GLY A 257 18.88 -7.63 9.08
N GLU A 258 19.12 -6.38 9.48
CA GLU A 258 20.44 -5.92 9.92
C GLU A 258 20.80 -6.33 11.36
N MET A 259 19.79 -6.46 12.22
CA MET A 259 20.00 -6.66 13.67
C MET A 259 19.81 -8.12 14.11
N ALA A 260 18.97 -8.90 13.41
CA ALA A 260 18.61 -10.27 13.81
C ALA A 260 18.76 -11.30 12.68
N GLY A 261 19.07 -10.87 11.45
CA GLY A 261 19.34 -11.74 10.31
C GLY A 261 18.12 -12.09 9.47
N HIS A 262 18.36 -12.77 8.34
CA HIS A 262 17.35 -13.01 7.31
C HIS A 262 16.26 -13.99 7.73
N GLN A 263 16.60 -15.01 8.54
CA GLN A 263 15.64 -15.99 9.03
C GLN A 263 14.51 -15.30 9.82
N GLU A 264 14.87 -14.38 10.73
CA GLU A 264 13.88 -13.59 11.50
C GLU A 264 13.03 -12.70 10.58
N VAL A 265 13.63 -12.09 9.55
CA VAL A 265 12.86 -11.33 8.53
C VAL A 265 11.86 -12.23 7.81
N GLY A 266 12.24 -13.44 7.45
CA GLY A 266 11.37 -14.40 6.78
C GLY A 266 10.15 -14.75 7.63
N ILE A 267 10.37 -15.10 8.87
CA ILE A 267 9.32 -15.43 9.84
C ILE A 267 8.41 -14.21 10.10
N TYR A 268 9.00 -13.02 10.31
CA TYR A 268 8.26 -11.78 10.50
C TYR A 268 7.43 -11.42 9.25
N SER A 269 8.00 -11.55 8.05
CA SER A 269 7.34 -11.19 6.79
C SER A 269 6.11 -12.04 6.50
N VAL A 270 6.11 -13.31 6.92
CA VAL A 270 4.92 -14.17 6.85
C VAL A 270 3.80 -13.64 7.76
N ALA A 271 4.13 -13.27 9.00
CA ALA A 271 3.16 -12.68 9.92
C ALA A 271 2.59 -11.35 9.39
N VAL A 272 3.45 -10.46 8.88
CA VAL A 272 3.04 -9.19 8.25
C VAL A 272 2.11 -9.45 7.07
N ARG A 273 2.47 -10.36 6.16
CA ARG A 273 1.66 -10.67 4.97
C ARG A 273 0.27 -11.20 5.35
N MET A 274 0.19 -12.05 6.36
CA MET A 274 -1.08 -12.55 6.88
C MET A 274 -1.91 -11.49 7.58
N ALA A 275 -1.28 -10.53 8.23
CA ALA A 275 -1.97 -9.41 8.86
C ALA A 275 -2.43 -8.38 7.82
N GLU A 276 -1.60 -7.99 6.85
CA GLU A 276 -1.92 -6.97 5.83
C GLU A 276 -3.13 -7.32 4.97
N VAL A 277 -3.40 -8.62 4.74
CA VAL A 277 -4.58 -9.06 3.97
C VAL A 277 -5.88 -8.47 4.52
N TRP A 278 -6.02 -8.33 5.82
CA TRP A 278 -7.25 -7.86 6.44
C TRP A 278 -7.46 -6.33 6.36
N LEU A 279 -6.45 -5.57 5.97
CA LEU A 279 -6.55 -4.11 5.83
C LEU A 279 -7.47 -3.67 4.68
N PHE A 280 -7.90 -4.59 3.80
CA PHE A 280 -8.93 -4.27 2.82
C PHE A 280 -10.27 -3.92 3.45
N ILE A 281 -10.59 -4.48 4.64
CA ILE A 281 -11.86 -4.24 5.34
C ILE A 281 -12.00 -2.77 5.75
N PRO A 282 -11.08 -2.18 6.55
CA PRO A 282 -11.19 -0.77 6.90
C PRO A 282 -11.09 0.16 5.68
N THR A 283 -10.36 -0.25 4.63
CA THR A 283 -10.32 0.50 3.37
C THR A 283 -11.68 0.55 2.69
N ALA A 284 -12.38 -0.59 2.59
CA ALA A 284 -13.72 -0.66 2.03
C ALA A 284 -14.74 0.13 2.86
N LEU A 285 -14.66 0.03 4.19
CA LEU A 285 -15.49 0.82 5.11
C LEU A 285 -15.25 2.33 4.94
N TYR A 286 -13.99 2.76 4.85
CA TYR A 286 -13.64 4.16 4.63
C TYR A 286 -14.33 4.70 3.36
N TRP A 287 -14.15 4.06 2.22
CA TRP A 287 -14.74 4.52 0.96
C TRP A 287 -16.26 4.50 0.95
N SER A 288 -16.88 3.58 1.69
CA SER A 288 -18.35 3.49 1.83
C SER A 288 -18.94 4.58 2.70
N VAL A 289 -18.27 4.92 3.82
CA VAL A 289 -18.81 5.80 4.85
C VAL A 289 -18.37 7.26 4.68
N PHE A 290 -17.22 7.50 4.06
CA PHE A 290 -16.63 8.83 3.92
C PHE A 290 -17.58 9.89 3.30
N PRO A 291 -18.34 9.60 2.21
CA PRO A 291 -19.30 10.56 1.66
C PRO A 291 -20.38 10.98 2.67
N ALA A 292 -20.87 10.02 3.46
CA ALA A 292 -21.89 10.28 4.48
C ALA A 292 -21.36 11.15 5.64
N ILE A 293 -20.06 11.03 5.97
CA ILE A 293 -19.39 11.89 6.96
C ILE A 293 -19.27 13.32 6.44
N VAL A 294 -18.88 13.48 5.17
CA VAL A 294 -18.76 14.80 4.50
C VAL A 294 -20.12 15.50 4.48
N GLU A 295 -21.19 14.79 4.08
CA GLU A 295 -22.57 15.30 4.07
C GLU A 295 -23.04 15.71 5.47
N ALA A 296 -22.78 14.88 6.48
CA ALA A 296 -23.14 15.17 7.86
C ALA A 296 -22.49 16.46 8.37
N ARG A 297 -21.22 16.72 8.00
CA ARG A 297 -20.52 17.95 8.36
C ARG A 297 -21.19 19.21 7.77
N ALA A 298 -21.72 19.08 6.55
CA ALA A 298 -22.46 20.18 5.92
C ALA A 298 -23.84 20.41 6.53
N THR A 299 -24.41 19.41 7.21
CA THR A 299 -25.76 19.45 7.80
C THR A 299 -25.75 19.99 9.24
N SER A 300 -25.02 19.32 10.15
CA SER A 300 -24.85 19.77 11.54
C SER A 300 -23.62 19.15 12.19
N GLU A 301 -23.09 19.85 13.18
CA GLU A 301 -21.94 19.35 13.96
C GLU A 301 -22.30 18.11 14.78
N GLU A 302 -23.49 18.04 15.33
CA GLU A 302 -23.96 16.89 16.12
C GLU A 302 -24.05 15.63 15.26
N LEU A 303 -24.71 15.72 14.09
CA LEU A 303 -24.84 14.62 13.15
C LEU A 303 -23.45 14.14 12.66
N PHE A 304 -22.54 15.08 12.44
CA PHE A 304 -21.16 14.76 12.05
C PHE A 304 -20.46 13.89 13.09
N TYR A 305 -20.47 14.30 14.38
CA TYR A 305 -19.81 13.52 15.41
C TYR A 305 -20.54 12.22 15.73
N GLU A 306 -21.87 12.18 15.59
CA GLU A 306 -22.64 10.94 15.73
C GLU A 306 -22.24 9.92 14.66
N ARG A 307 -22.24 10.29 13.37
CA ARG A 307 -21.84 9.42 12.28
C ARG A 307 -20.38 9.00 12.40
N LEU A 308 -19.52 9.91 12.83
CA LEU A 308 -18.10 9.62 13.05
C LEU A 308 -17.91 8.60 14.17
N GLN A 309 -18.65 8.71 15.29
CA GLN A 309 -18.59 7.71 16.38
C GLN A 309 -19.08 6.34 15.90
N LYS A 310 -20.18 6.28 15.16
CA LYS A 310 -20.68 5.04 14.57
C LYS A 310 -19.65 4.41 13.62
N PHE A 311 -18.95 5.22 12.83
CA PHE A 311 -17.89 4.75 11.95
C PHE A 311 -16.70 4.18 12.74
N TYR A 312 -16.25 4.84 13.80
CA TYR A 312 -15.19 4.31 14.67
C TYR A 312 -15.62 3.00 15.34
N ASN A 313 -16.83 2.94 15.86
CA ASN A 313 -17.36 1.73 16.49
C ASN A 313 -17.46 0.56 15.50
N LEU A 314 -17.97 0.81 14.29
CA LEU A 314 -18.06 -0.20 13.23
C LEU A 314 -16.68 -0.71 12.81
N THR A 315 -15.71 0.21 12.65
CA THR A 315 -14.34 -0.15 12.32
C THR A 315 -13.71 -0.99 13.43
N ALA A 316 -13.84 -0.59 14.68
CA ALA A 316 -13.31 -1.35 15.82
C ALA A 316 -13.92 -2.76 15.89
N LEU A 317 -15.26 -2.87 15.80
CA LEU A 317 -15.96 -4.16 15.84
C LEU A 317 -15.54 -5.08 14.71
N THR A 318 -15.46 -4.58 13.48
CA THR A 318 -15.05 -5.40 12.32
C THR A 318 -13.59 -5.85 12.46
N MET A 319 -12.71 -4.98 12.97
CA MET A 319 -11.32 -5.35 13.18
C MET A 319 -11.15 -6.32 14.36
N TYR A 320 -11.94 -6.21 15.44
CA TYR A 320 -11.96 -7.23 16.50
C TYR A 320 -12.51 -8.57 16.01
N ALA A 321 -13.56 -8.55 15.18
CA ALA A 321 -14.12 -9.77 14.58
C ALA A 321 -13.09 -10.53 13.72
N VAL A 322 -12.08 -9.83 13.20
CA VAL A 322 -10.93 -10.43 12.52
C VAL A 322 -9.80 -10.78 13.49
N ALA A 323 -9.41 -9.82 14.34
CA ALA A 323 -8.22 -9.99 15.18
C ALA A 323 -8.35 -11.14 16.17
N VAL A 324 -9.52 -11.31 16.80
CA VAL A 324 -9.73 -12.40 17.77
C VAL A 324 -9.60 -13.79 17.15
N PRO A 325 -10.32 -14.16 16.07
CA PRO A 325 -10.13 -15.48 15.46
C PRO A 325 -8.74 -15.68 14.89
N VAL A 326 -8.15 -14.67 14.24
CA VAL A 326 -6.80 -14.79 13.67
C VAL A 326 -5.78 -14.99 14.79
N ALA A 327 -5.84 -14.24 15.89
CA ALA A 327 -4.92 -14.39 17.02
C ALA A 327 -5.03 -15.77 17.65
N LEU A 328 -6.24 -16.31 17.85
CA LEU A 328 -6.47 -17.63 18.43
C LEU A 328 -5.97 -18.76 17.50
N LEU A 329 -6.14 -18.61 16.20
CA LEU A 329 -5.80 -19.62 15.20
C LEU A 329 -4.36 -19.46 14.66
N ALA A 330 -3.67 -18.36 14.93
CA ALA A 330 -2.38 -18.02 14.34
C ALA A 330 -1.32 -19.10 14.54
N HIS A 331 -1.27 -19.68 15.73
CA HIS A 331 -0.30 -20.72 16.08
C HIS A 331 -0.47 -21.99 15.23
N TRP A 332 -1.68 -22.30 14.82
CA TRP A 332 -1.99 -23.43 13.94
C TRP A 332 -1.95 -23.04 12.47
N LEU A 333 -2.43 -21.83 12.14
CA LEU A 333 -2.59 -21.36 10.76
C LEU A 333 -1.23 -21.15 10.05
N VAL A 334 -0.25 -20.55 10.76
CA VAL A 334 1.05 -20.24 10.16
C VAL A 334 1.81 -21.52 9.76
N PRO A 335 2.04 -22.51 10.64
CA PRO A 335 2.73 -23.73 10.22
C PRO A 335 1.92 -24.56 9.20
N LEU A 336 0.59 -24.53 9.24
CA LEU A 336 -0.26 -25.17 8.23
C LEU A 336 -0.03 -24.58 6.83
N LEU A 337 0.01 -23.26 6.72
CA LEU A 337 0.13 -22.58 5.44
C LEU A 337 1.57 -22.50 4.93
N PHE A 338 2.54 -22.19 5.81
CA PHE A 338 3.92 -21.88 5.45
C PHE A 338 4.92 -23.00 5.76
N GLY A 339 4.55 -23.98 6.58
CA GLY A 339 5.42 -25.06 7.01
C GLY A 339 5.92 -24.89 8.45
N ALA A 340 6.46 -25.99 9.01
CA ALA A 340 6.92 -26.04 10.41
C ALA A 340 8.06 -25.06 10.72
N ASP A 341 8.91 -24.75 9.74
CA ASP A 341 10.04 -23.82 9.90
C ASP A 341 9.59 -22.38 10.21
N TYR A 342 8.32 -22.06 9.95
CA TYR A 342 7.71 -20.76 10.25
C TYR A 342 6.85 -20.78 11.53
N ALA A 343 6.89 -21.85 12.34
CA ALA A 343 5.98 -22.02 13.49
C ALA A 343 6.03 -20.84 14.49
N SER A 344 7.22 -20.27 14.73
CA SER A 344 7.39 -19.10 15.61
C SER A 344 6.65 -17.84 15.06
N GLY A 345 6.43 -17.74 13.75
CA GLY A 345 5.63 -16.68 13.12
C GLY A 345 4.16 -16.71 13.57
N GLY A 346 3.65 -17.82 14.07
CA GLY A 346 2.31 -17.89 14.64
C GLY A 346 2.14 -16.96 15.85
N LEU A 347 3.11 -16.91 16.75
CA LEU A 347 3.09 -15.98 17.89
C LEU A 347 3.23 -14.52 17.43
N LEU A 348 4.10 -14.27 16.43
CA LEU A 348 4.24 -12.93 15.85
C LEU A 348 2.92 -12.46 15.26
N LEU A 349 2.22 -13.30 14.48
CA LEU A 349 0.93 -12.98 13.90
C LEU A 349 -0.14 -12.73 14.97
N ALA A 350 -0.18 -13.57 16.01
CA ALA A 350 -1.15 -13.44 17.10
C ALA A 350 -1.08 -12.09 17.82
N VAL A 351 0.10 -11.50 17.91
CA VAL A 351 0.29 -10.16 18.48
C VAL A 351 0.12 -9.07 17.41
N LEU A 352 0.72 -9.25 16.24
CA LEU A 352 0.73 -8.25 15.17
C LEU A 352 -0.68 -7.92 14.65
N ILE A 353 -1.60 -8.90 14.62
CA ILE A 353 -2.96 -8.67 14.12
C ILE A 353 -3.71 -7.60 14.90
N TRP A 354 -3.36 -7.37 16.17
CA TRP A 354 -3.93 -6.29 16.97
C TRP A 354 -3.50 -4.90 16.52
N ALA A 355 -2.34 -4.79 15.85
CA ALA A 355 -1.92 -3.53 15.23
C ALA A 355 -2.90 -3.09 14.12
N ASN A 356 -3.56 -4.04 13.45
CA ASN A 356 -4.57 -3.74 12.43
C ASN A 356 -5.83 -3.06 12.99
N VAL A 357 -6.17 -3.27 14.27
CA VAL A 357 -7.26 -2.55 14.93
C VAL A 357 -6.92 -1.06 14.94
N PHE A 358 -5.70 -0.72 15.31
CA PHE A 358 -5.23 0.67 15.33
C PHE A 358 -5.04 1.24 13.93
N ALA A 359 -4.51 0.46 12.99
CA ALA A 359 -4.40 0.88 11.59
C ALA A 359 -5.78 1.18 10.97
N GLY A 360 -6.78 0.35 11.24
CA GLY A 360 -8.16 0.59 10.82
C GLY A 360 -8.76 1.87 11.44
N LEU A 361 -8.53 2.08 12.73
CA LEU A 361 -8.99 3.29 13.43
C LEU A 361 -8.22 4.55 12.97
N GLU A 362 -6.93 4.43 12.62
CA GLU A 362 -6.17 5.53 12.01
C GLU A 362 -6.79 5.92 10.66
N MET A 363 -7.10 4.94 9.82
CA MET A 363 -7.77 5.18 8.54
C MET A 363 -9.15 5.84 8.75
N ALA A 364 -9.94 5.39 9.71
CA ALA A 364 -11.20 6.01 10.05
C ALA A 364 -11.02 7.46 10.56
N ARG A 365 -10.00 7.72 11.39
CA ARG A 365 -9.64 9.05 11.87
C ARG A 365 -9.15 9.97 10.75
N SER A 366 -8.49 9.43 9.74
CA SER A 366 -8.03 10.22 8.59
C SER A 366 -9.20 10.89 7.86
N SER A 367 -10.40 10.29 7.87
CA SER A 367 -11.61 10.91 7.34
C SER A 367 -11.99 12.20 8.08
N PHE A 368 -11.92 12.18 9.41
CA PHE A 368 -12.12 13.36 10.24
C PHE A 368 -11.11 14.46 9.93
N LEU A 369 -9.83 14.12 9.90
CA LEU A 369 -8.76 15.09 9.61
C LEU A 369 -8.88 15.70 8.21
N THR A 370 -9.32 14.91 7.24
CA THR A 370 -9.56 15.34 5.86
C THR A 370 -10.73 16.32 5.79
N VAL A 371 -11.87 15.98 6.43
CA VAL A 371 -13.06 16.85 6.46
C VAL A 371 -12.78 18.17 7.17
N MET A 372 -11.97 18.13 8.24
CA MET A 372 -11.56 19.33 8.99
C MET A 372 -10.43 20.12 8.31
N ASN A 373 -9.89 19.61 7.16
CA ASN A 373 -8.73 20.17 6.46
C ASN A 373 -7.46 20.26 7.33
N TRP A 374 -7.28 19.29 8.25
CA TRP A 374 -6.13 19.21 9.17
C TRP A 374 -5.07 18.21 8.70
N THR A 375 -4.77 18.21 7.41
CA THR A 375 -3.80 17.31 6.77
C THR A 375 -2.38 17.44 7.35
N ARG A 376 -2.00 18.66 7.83
CA ARG A 376 -0.71 18.85 8.52
C ARG A 376 -0.64 18.08 9.83
N ILE A 377 -1.73 18.06 10.60
CA ILE A 377 -1.79 17.29 11.86
C ILE A 377 -1.66 15.80 11.56
N TYR A 378 -2.33 15.32 10.50
CA TYR A 378 -2.17 13.93 10.04
C TYR A 378 -0.71 13.59 9.76
N LEU A 379 -0.02 14.39 8.95
CA LEU A 379 1.39 14.18 8.64
C LEU A 379 2.26 14.16 9.91
N VAL A 380 2.05 15.10 10.84
CA VAL A 380 2.81 15.14 12.09
C VAL A 380 2.56 13.89 12.94
N THR A 381 1.31 13.45 13.09
CA THR A 381 0.99 12.27 13.90
C THR A 381 1.59 10.98 13.31
N VAL A 382 1.56 10.81 11.98
CA VAL A 382 2.19 9.66 11.29
C VAL A 382 3.71 9.73 11.41
N THR A 383 4.31 10.93 11.26
CA THR A 383 5.77 11.11 11.42
C THR A 383 6.22 10.77 12.85
N LEU A 384 5.48 11.21 13.86
CA LEU A 384 5.80 10.88 15.26
C LEU A 384 5.65 9.37 15.52
N GLY A 385 4.62 8.73 14.93
CA GLY A 385 4.46 7.27 14.95
C GLY A 385 5.63 6.55 14.30
N CYS A 386 6.09 7.03 13.14
CA CYS A 386 7.26 6.50 12.44
C CYS A 386 8.54 6.61 13.29
N LEU A 387 8.79 7.77 13.89
CA LEU A 387 9.96 7.97 14.75
C LEU A 387 9.91 7.08 15.99
N LEU A 388 8.73 6.91 16.58
CA LEU A 388 8.52 5.98 17.70
C LEU A 388 8.80 4.54 17.28
N ASN A 389 8.30 4.11 16.10
CA ASN A 389 8.55 2.80 15.53
C ASN A 389 10.05 2.53 15.36
N VAL A 390 10.78 3.44 14.68
CA VAL A 390 12.23 3.31 14.47
C VAL A 390 12.98 3.25 15.82
N GLY A 391 12.64 4.13 16.76
CA GLY A 391 13.26 4.15 18.08
C GLY A 391 13.02 2.87 18.88
N LEU A 392 11.79 2.36 18.88
CA LEU A 392 11.45 1.11 19.56
C LEU A 392 12.09 -0.09 18.86
N ASN A 393 12.13 -0.13 17.53
CA ASN A 393 12.80 -1.18 16.78
C ASN A 393 14.28 -1.25 17.14
N TYR A 394 14.97 -0.10 17.17
CA TYR A 394 16.38 -0.03 17.52
C TYR A 394 16.66 -0.63 18.91
N TRP A 395 15.74 -0.47 19.85
CA TRP A 395 15.90 -0.95 21.22
C TRP A 395 15.39 -2.37 21.42
N LEU A 396 14.24 -2.75 20.82
CA LEU A 396 13.59 -4.03 21.10
C LEU A 396 14.07 -5.16 20.18
N ILE A 397 14.46 -4.89 18.93
CA ILE A 397 14.92 -5.95 18.02
C ILE A 397 16.14 -6.69 18.54
N PRO A 398 17.20 -6.04 19.08
CA PRO A 398 18.37 -6.75 19.60
C PRO A 398 18.04 -7.68 20.76
N ILE A 399 16.95 -7.42 21.51
CA ILE A 399 16.58 -8.18 22.71
C ILE A 399 15.58 -9.30 22.36
N TYR A 400 14.61 -9.00 21.48
CA TYR A 400 13.44 -9.86 21.24
C TYR A 400 13.28 -10.30 19.77
N GLY A 401 14.25 -9.98 18.89
CA GLY A 401 14.16 -10.34 17.47
C GLY A 401 12.87 -9.85 16.80
N GLY A 402 12.22 -10.74 16.05
CA GLY A 402 10.97 -10.44 15.37
C GLY A 402 9.82 -9.98 16.28
N MET A 403 9.78 -10.48 17.54
CA MET A 403 8.79 -10.00 18.51
C MET A 403 9.02 -8.55 18.91
N GLY A 404 10.29 -8.12 18.97
CA GLY A 404 10.64 -6.72 19.18
C GLY A 404 10.05 -5.79 18.11
N ALA A 405 10.15 -6.20 16.84
CA ALA A 405 9.55 -5.48 15.71
C ALA A 405 8.01 -5.45 15.79
N VAL A 406 7.38 -6.56 16.20
CA VAL A 406 5.92 -6.62 16.39
C VAL A 406 5.46 -5.67 17.48
N ILE A 407 6.13 -5.63 18.63
CA ILE A 407 5.79 -4.74 19.74
C ILE A 407 5.99 -3.27 19.32
N ALA A 408 7.08 -2.97 18.63
CA ALA A 408 7.35 -1.64 18.11
C ALA A 408 6.25 -1.17 17.14
N SER A 409 5.84 -2.02 16.20
CA SER A 409 4.76 -1.75 15.25
C SER A 409 3.42 -1.54 15.98
N LEU A 410 3.07 -2.42 16.93
CA LEU A 410 1.83 -2.29 17.72
C LEU A 410 1.77 -0.95 18.49
N ALA A 411 2.86 -0.60 19.16
CA ALA A 411 2.96 0.65 19.92
C ALA A 411 2.89 1.88 19.00
N ALA A 412 3.57 1.82 17.85
CA ALA A 412 3.59 2.90 16.88
C ALA A 412 2.23 3.12 16.21
N TYR A 413 1.53 2.05 15.80
CA TYR A 413 0.17 2.14 15.27
C TYR A 413 -0.82 2.65 16.31
N TRP A 414 -0.74 2.15 17.56
CA TRP A 414 -1.54 2.68 18.65
C TRP A 414 -1.29 4.18 18.86
N PHE A 415 -0.03 4.58 18.90
CA PHE A 415 0.33 5.99 19.10
C PHE A 415 -0.17 6.86 17.94
N ALA A 416 0.10 6.47 16.70
CA ALA A 416 -0.33 7.21 15.52
C ALA A 416 -1.85 7.37 15.47
N ALA A 417 -2.61 6.30 15.72
CA ALA A 417 -4.08 6.30 15.66
C ALA A 417 -4.75 7.01 16.83
N HIS A 418 -4.28 6.75 18.06
CA HIS A 418 -4.98 7.10 19.29
C HIS A 418 -4.16 7.98 20.23
N GLY A 419 -2.94 7.54 20.62
CA GLY A 419 -2.10 8.25 21.60
C GLY A 419 -1.79 9.69 21.19
N SER A 420 -1.51 9.93 19.91
CA SER A 420 -1.25 11.26 19.35
C SER A 420 -2.43 12.24 19.50
N CYS A 421 -3.67 11.73 19.66
CA CYS A 421 -4.84 12.58 19.83
C CYS A 421 -4.79 13.37 21.14
N PHE A 422 -4.08 12.89 22.15
CA PHE A 422 -3.96 13.58 23.44
C PHE A 422 -2.84 14.61 23.48
N LEU A 423 -1.95 14.64 22.47
CA LEU A 423 -0.92 15.66 22.33
C LEU A 423 -1.48 16.96 21.72
N PHE A 424 -2.54 16.88 20.94
CA PHE A 424 -3.09 18.02 20.21
C PHE A 424 -4.50 18.34 20.71
N LYS A 425 -4.69 19.49 21.36
CA LYS A 425 -5.99 19.94 21.91
C LYS A 425 -7.17 19.75 20.93
N PRO A 426 -7.05 20.09 19.62
CA PRO A 426 -8.15 19.90 18.68
C PRO A 426 -8.59 18.44 18.50
N LEU A 427 -7.72 17.47 18.84
CA LEU A 427 -7.98 16.04 18.67
C LEU A 427 -8.52 15.38 19.96
N HIS A 428 -8.59 16.06 21.10
CA HIS A 428 -9.01 15.45 22.36
C HIS A 428 -10.40 14.83 22.29
N ARG A 429 -11.38 15.51 21.63
CA ARG A 429 -12.72 14.98 21.41
C ARG A 429 -12.69 13.69 20.60
N THR A 430 -11.95 13.69 19.50
CA THR A 430 -11.75 12.50 18.65
C THR A 430 -11.01 11.39 19.40
N GLY A 431 -10.00 11.71 20.20
CA GLY A 431 -9.32 10.77 21.09
C GLY A 431 -10.28 10.06 22.03
N GLY A 432 -11.16 10.80 22.70
CA GLY A 432 -12.21 10.22 23.56
C GLY A 432 -13.20 9.34 22.81
N MET A 433 -13.55 9.70 21.56
CA MET A 433 -14.40 8.89 20.69
C MET A 433 -13.73 7.57 20.28
N LEU A 434 -12.42 7.60 19.96
CA LEU A 434 -11.64 6.41 19.68
C LEU A 434 -11.49 5.51 20.90
N THR A 435 -11.30 6.10 22.10
CA THR A 435 -11.31 5.34 23.36
C THR A 435 -12.63 4.61 23.56
N ARG A 436 -13.76 5.28 23.31
CA ARG A 436 -15.09 4.64 23.37
C ARG A 436 -15.22 3.50 22.36
N ALA A 437 -14.73 3.69 21.12
CA ALA A 437 -14.77 2.66 20.09
C ALA A 437 -13.91 1.45 20.44
N LEU A 438 -12.77 1.65 21.12
CA LEU A 438 -11.89 0.56 21.56
C LEU A 438 -12.50 -0.26 22.70
N PHE A 439 -13.11 0.37 23.69
CA PHE A 439 -13.57 -0.33 24.90
C PHE A 439 -15.08 -0.61 24.93
N TYR A 440 -15.90 0.20 24.23
CA TYR A 440 -17.36 0.09 24.22
C TYR A 440 -17.93 0.32 22.80
N PRO A 441 -17.56 -0.49 21.80
CA PRO A 441 -18.01 -0.31 20.43
C PRO A 441 -19.52 -0.65 20.30
N LYS A 442 -20.40 0.35 20.38
CA LYS A 442 -21.85 0.20 20.18
C LYS A 442 -22.22 0.75 18.80
N ILE A 443 -22.97 0.01 18.01
CA ILE A 443 -23.39 0.44 16.66
C ILE A 443 -24.69 1.29 16.74
N TRP A 444 -25.50 1.09 17.75
CA TRP A 444 -26.79 1.80 18.02
C TRP A 444 -26.79 2.48 19.37
#